data_bad48fadf7b00199a4e6ea0105c709d0
#
_entry.id   bad48fadf7b00199a4e6ea0105c709d0
#
_cell.length_a   1.000
_cell.length_b   1.000
_cell.length_c   1.000
_cell.angle_alpha   90.00
_cell.angle_beta   90.00
_cell.angle_gamma   90.00
#
_symmetry.space_group_name_H-M   'P 1'
#
loop_
_entity.id
_entity.type
_entity.pdbx_description
1 polymer ?
#
loop_
_entity_poly.entity_id
_entity_poly.type
_entity_poly.pdbx_seq_one_letter_code
_entity_poly.pdbx_strand_id
1 'polypeptide(L)'
;MLEQLKEEVFQANLELPERGLIKYTWGNVSAVDREKGLFVIKPSGVGYDDMQASDMVVCDFEGNVIEGDLNPSSDMPTHAVLYKEFPEIGAVVHTHSTWATIWAQAGLDVPAMGTTHADTFYGTVPCARFLTQAEIDRGYEEETGLAIVETFRERGIKPMEVPGVLLHGHGPFPWAKDAK
;
A
#
# COMPACT_ATOMS: atom_id res chain seq x y z
N MET A 1 11.91 -18.85 -2.14
CA MET A 1 11.02 -18.93 -0.94
C MET A 1 9.73 -18.18 -1.25
N LEU A 2 8.57 -18.59 -0.75
CA LEU A 2 7.26 -17.95 -1.01
C LEU A 2 6.85 -17.88 -2.50
N GLU A 3 7.17 -18.87 -3.30
CA GLU A 3 6.95 -18.86 -4.76
C GLU A 3 5.49 -18.62 -5.14
N GLN A 4 4.54 -19.22 -4.41
CA GLN A 4 3.12 -18.98 -4.65
C GLN A 4 2.73 -17.53 -4.34
N LEU A 5 3.22 -16.95 -3.22
CA LEU A 5 2.94 -15.57 -2.86
C LEU A 5 3.58 -14.58 -3.83
N LYS A 6 4.80 -14.90 -4.34
CA LYS A 6 5.44 -14.12 -5.41
C LYS A 6 4.58 -14.08 -6.67
N GLU A 7 4.04 -15.22 -7.08
CA GLU A 7 3.14 -15.30 -8.24
C GLU A 7 1.86 -14.49 -8.00
N GLU A 8 1.22 -14.61 -6.83
CA GLU A 8 0.00 -13.87 -6.48
C GLU A 8 0.26 -12.34 -6.48
N VAL A 9 1.36 -11.90 -5.89
CA VAL A 9 1.76 -10.48 -5.88
C VAL A 9 2.11 -9.99 -7.29
N PHE A 10 2.80 -10.80 -8.08
CA PHE A 10 3.10 -10.48 -9.47
C PHE A 10 1.83 -10.25 -10.28
N GLN A 11 0.87 -11.18 -10.23
CA GLN A 11 -0.39 -11.07 -10.96
C GLN A 11 -1.19 -9.84 -10.50
N ALA A 12 -1.28 -9.57 -9.19
CA ALA A 12 -1.93 -8.39 -8.67
C ALA A 12 -1.28 -7.08 -9.14
N ASN A 13 0.05 -7.05 -9.29
CA ASN A 13 0.75 -5.89 -9.85
C ASN A 13 0.42 -5.69 -11.34
N LEU A 14 0.28 -6.75 -12.14
CA LEU A 14 -0.10 -6.65 -13.56
C LEU A 14 -1.51 -6.08 -13.75
N GLU A 15 -2.43 -6.31 -12.82
CA GLU A 15 -3.77 -5.74 -12.88
C GLU A 15 -3.78 -4.20 -12.78
N LEU A 16 -2.79 -3.57 -12.14
CA LEU A 16 -2.75 -2.13 -11.98
C LEU A 16 -2.73 -1.37 -13.32
N PRO A 17 -1.81 -1.67 -14.26
CA PRO A 17 -1.84 -1.06 -15.60
C PRO A 17 -3.06 -1.49 -16.41
N GLU A 18 -3.48 -2.75 -16.36
CA GLU A 18 -4.65 -3.25 -17.09
C GLU A 18 -5.93 -2.51 -16.72
N ARG A 19 -6.08 -2.14 -15.45
CA ARG A 19 -7.22 -1.37 -14.94
C ARG A 19 -7.03 0.16 -15.02
N GLY A 20 -5.90 0.63 -15.57
CA GLY A 20 -5.62 2.06 -15.71
C GLY A 20 -5.40 2.80 -14.38
N LEU A 21 -4.96 2.09 -13.34
CA LEU A 21 -4.79 2.63 -11.99
C LEU A 21 -3.42 3.27 -11.76
N ILE A 22 -2.48 3.13 -12.70
CA ILE A 22 -1.11 3.62 -12.56
C ILE A 22 -0.67 4.46 -13.77
N LYS A 23 0.43 5.17 -13.57
CA LYS A 23 1.20 5.84 -14.62
C LYS A 23 2.64 5.35 -14.56
N TYR A 24 3.24 5.02 -15.72
CA TYR A 24 4.60 4.48 -15.80
C TYR A 24 4.79 3.25 -14.89
N THR A 25 5.77 3.32 -13.97
CA THR A 25 6.07 2.29 -12.96
C THR A 25 5.59 2.66 -11.56
N TRP A 26 4.81 3.74 -11.42
CA TRP A 26 4.39 4.33 -10.14
C TRP A 26 3.17 3.63 -9.59
N GLY A 27 3.42 2.63 -8.84
CA GLY A 27 2.43 1.82 -8.17
C GLY A 27 3.02 0.46 -7.81
N ASN A 28 2.46 -0.16 -6.81
CA ASN A 28 2.90 -1.47 -6.37
C ASN A 28 1.81 -2.17 -5.54
N VAL A 29 1.93 -3.48 -5.51
CA VAL A 29 1.18 -4.36 -4.61
C VAL A 29 2.19 -5.17 -3.81
N SER A 30 1.87 -5.40 -2.55
CA SER A 30 2.53 -6.38 -1.71
C SER A 30 1.52 -7.31 -1.03
N ALA A 31 1.97 -8.45 -0.55
CA ALA A 31 1.18 -9.35 0.29
C ALA A 31 2.06 -10.05 1.33
N VAL A 32 1.46 -10.40 2.48
CA VAL A 32 2.16 -10.89 3.66
C VAL A 32 1.89 -12.38 3.91
N ASP A 33 2.94 -13.10 4.28
CA ASP A 33 2.89 -14.41 4.94
C ASP A 33 3.07 -14.18 6.45
N ARG A 34 1.95 -14.17 7.18
CA ARG A 34 1.94 -13.91 8.62
C ARG A 34 2.64 -15.01 9.45
N GLU A 35 2.62 -16.25 8.96
CA GLU A 35 3.26 -17.38 9.68
C GLU A 35 4.78 -17.24 9.65
N LYS A 36 5.33 -16.72 8.55
CA LYS A 36 6.76 -16.49 8.39
C LYS A 36 7.23 -15.12 8.85
N GLY A 37 6.31 -14.17 9.06
CA GLY A 37 6.64 -12.77 9.36
C GLY A 37 7.34 -12.08 8.18
N LEU A 38 6.99 -12.45 6.94
CA LEU A 38 7.59 -11.96 5.71
C LEU A 38 6.50 -11.43 4.77
N PHE A 39 6.85 -10.48 3.92
CA PHE A 39 5.98 -10.05 2.83
C PHE A 39 6.73 -9.97 1.51
N VAL A 40 5.99 -10.07 0.43
CA VAL A 40 6.48 -9.96 -0.95
C VAL A 40 6.03 -8.64 -1.53
N ILE A 41 6.91 -7.94 -2.22
CA ILE A 41 6.63 -6.64 -2.83
C ILE A 41 7.25 -6.52 -4.22
N LYS A 42 6.64 -5.70 -5.08
CA LYS A 42 7.16 -5.34 -6.40
C LYS A 42 8.56 -4.71 -6.30
N PRO A 43 9.50 -5.06 -7.20
CA PRO A 43 10.77 -4.37 -7.30
C PRO A 43 10.61 -2.92 -7.79
N SER A 44 11.52 -2.05 -7.34
CA SER A 44 11.59 -0.65 -7.75
C SER A 44 12.03 -0.52 -9.22
N GLY A 45 11.39 0.37 -9.97
CA GLY A 45 11.83 0.77 -11.31
C GLY A 45 11.63 -0.27 -12.43
N VAL A 46 11.18 -1.48 -12.12
CA VAL A 46 10.91 -2.51 -13.15
C VAL A 46 9.56 -2.23 -13.81
N GLY A 47 9.56 -2.20 -15.16
CA GLY A 47 8.34 -2.03 -15.96
C GLY A 47 7.43 -3.25 -15.85
N TYR A 48 6.12 -3.02 -15.94
CA TYR A 48 5.14 -4.10 -15.81
C TYR A 48 5.23 -5.12 -16.98
N ASP A 49 5.62 -4.67 -18.16
CA ASP A 49 5.78 -5.53 -19.36
C ASP A 49 7.03 -6.44 -19.27
N ASP A 50 8.04 -6.05 -18.49
CA ASP A 50 9.31 -6.75 -18.35
C ASP A 50 9.40 -7.57 -17.06
N MET A 51 8.46 -7.36 -16.13
CA MET A 51 8.47 -7.93 -14.78
C MET A 51 8.08 -9.41 -14.80
N GLN A 52 8.68 -10.18 -13.92
CA GLN A 52 8.40 -11.60 -13.71
C GLN A 52 8.15 -11.87 -12.21
N ALA A 53 7.48 -12.98 -11.91
CA ALA A 53 7.25 -13.39 -10.53
C ALA A 53 8.55 -13.61 -9.73
N SER A 54 9.61 -14.06 -10.42
CA SER A 54 10.95 -14.22 -9.82
C SER A 54 11.59 -12.91 -9.39
N ASP A 55 11.16 -11.77 -9.94
CA ASP A 55 11.69 -10.45 -9.62
C ASP A 55 11.12 -9.89 -8.30
N MET A 56 10.03 -10.49 -7.81
CA MET A 56 9.41 -10.08 -6.56
C MET A 56 10.37 -10.22 -5.38
N VAL A 57 10.46 -9.17 -4.56
CA VAL A 57 11.38 -9.10 -3.43
C VAL A 57 10.68 -9.53 -2.15
N VAL A 58 11.33 -10.38 -1.36
CA VAL A 58 10.85 -10.79 -0.04
C VAL A 58 11.52 -9.95 1.04
N CYS A 59 10.73 -9.32 1.89
CA CYS A 59 11.18 -8.48 2.99
C CYS A 59 10.60 -8.93 4.34
N ASP A 60 11.28 -8.60 5.43
CA ASP A 60 10.73 -8.68 6.78
C ASP A 60 10.06 -7.34 7.19
N PHE A 61 9.42 -7.33 8.37
CA PHE A 61 8.75 -6.11 8.86
C PHE A 61 9.70 -5.03 9.39
N GLU A 62 10.97 -5.34 9.53
CA GLU A 62 12.05 -4.41 9.87
C GLU A 62 12.66 -3.73 8.64
N GLY A 63 12.20 -4.11 7.42
CA GLY A 63 12.65 -3.53 6.17
C GLY A 63 13.90 -4.19 5.58
N ASN A 64 14.31 -5.36 6.09
CA ASN A 64 15.42 -6.10 5.51
C ASN A 64 14.96 -6.92 4.30
N VAL A 65 15.74 -6.90 3.24
CA VAL A 65 15.56 -7.82 2.10
C VAL A 65 16.07 -9.20 2.51
N ILE A 66 15.18 -10.19 2.47
CA ILE A 66 15.45 -11.58 2.83
C ILE A 66 15.74 -12.42 1.59
N GLU A 67 15.07 -12.14 0.47
CA GLU A 67 15.27 -12.82 -0.80
C GLU A 67 14.96 -11.88 -1.96
N GLY A 68 15.79 -11.90 -2.99
CA GLY A 68 15.68 -11.15 -4.23
C GLY A 68 16.96 -10.38 -4.54
N ASP A 69 17.24 -10.21 -5.83
CA ASP A 69 18.44 -9.52 -6.33
C ASP A 69 18.17 -8.04 -6.66
N LEU A 70 16.90 -7.65 -6.69
CA LEU A 70 16.45 -6.30 -7.00
C LEU A 70 16.15 -5.49 -5.74
N ASN A 71 16.20 -4.17 -5.86
CA ASN A 71 15.72 -3.31 -4.79
C ASN A 71 14.20 -3.38 -4.69
N PRO A 72 13.61 -3.50 -3.49
CA PRO A 72 12.16 -3.40 -3.31
C PRO A 72 11.64 -2.02 -3.72
N SER A 73 10.33 -1.90 -3.96
CA SER A 73 9.68 -0.61 -4.12
C SER A 73 10.10 0.37 -3.02
N SER A 74 10.24 1.64 -3.37
CA SER A 74 10.50 2.72 -2.38
C SER A 74 9.44 2.76 -1.27
N ASP A 75 8.21 2.37 -1.57
CA ASP A 75 7.11 2.31 -0.60
C ASP A 75 7.21 1.15 0.40
N MET A 76 8.21 0.28 0.27
CA MET A 76 8.39 -0.90 1.12
C MET A 76 8.31 -0.57 2.62
N PRO A 77 8.94 0.52 3.15
CA PRO A 77 8.84 0.87 4.56
C PRO A 77 7.40 1.20 5.00
N THR A 78 6.62 1.88 4.14
CA THR A 78 5.19 2.15 4.41
C THR A 78 4.41 0.84 4.56
N HIS A 79 4.61 -0.11 3.63
CA HIS A 79 3.94 -1.41 3.67
C HIS A 79 4.34 -2.21 4.92
N ALA A 80 5.62 -2.20 5.29
CA ALA A 80 6.13 -2.87 6.49
C ALA A 80 5.45 -2.34 7.77
N VAL A 81 5.34 -1.00 7.91
CA VAL A 81 4.63 -0.35 9.02
C VAL A 81 3.17 -0.79 9.06
N LEU A 82 2.46 -0.77 7.91
CA LEU A 82 1.06 -1.17 7.85
C LEU A 82 0.86 -2.63 8.25
N TYR A 83 1.70 -3.54 7.78
CA TYR A 83 1.65 -4.96 8.20
C TYR A 83 1.92 -5.16 9.69
N LYS A 84 2.83 -4.39 10.26
CA LYS A 84 3.19 -4.47 11.69
C LYS A 84 2.06 -3.96 12.58
N GLU A 85 1.42 -2.88 12.20
CA GLU A 85 0.45 -2.16 13.01
C GLU A 85 -1.01 -2.58 12.79
N PHE A 86 -1.32 -3.20 11.63
CA PHE A 86 -2.62 -3.73 11.24
C PHE A 86 -2.52 -5.24 10.97
N PRO A 87 -2.55 -6.08 12.02
CA PRO A 87 -2.32 -7.52 11.87
C PRO A 87 -3.39 -8.24 11.04
N GLU A 88 -4.56 -7.63 10.84
CA GLU A 88 -5.68 -8.20 10.09
C GLU A 88 -5.58 -8.01 8.56
N ILE A 89 -4.72 -7.13 8.06
CA ILE A 89 -4.56 -6.92 6.62
C ILE A 89 -3.59 -7.96 6.02
N GLY A 90 -3.84 -8.41 4.79
CA GLY A 90 -3.02 -9.42 4.10
C GLY A 90 -2.33 -8.91 2.84
N ALA A 91 -2.81 -7.83 2.25
CA ALA A 91 -2.20 -7.17 1.09
C ALA A 91 -2.36 -5.66 1.19
N VAL A 92 -1.41 -4.93 0.63
CA VAL A 92 -1.42 -3.46 0.53
C VAL A 92 -1.12 -3.07 -0.91
N VAL A 93 -1.84 -2.07 -1.40
CA VAL A 93 -1.64 -1.47 -2.72
C VAL A 93 -1.30 0.00 -2.56
N HIS A 94 -0.38 0.51 -3.37
CA HIS A 94 -0.18 1.94 -3.56
C HIS A 94 -0.29 2.29 -5.02
N THR A 95 -0.97 3.38 -5.34
CA THR A 95 -1.10 3.90 -6.71
C THR A 95 -1.17 5.42 -6.69
N HIS A 96 -1.01 6.03 -7.87
CA HIS A 96 -1.37 7.41 -8.12
C HIS A 96 -2.61 7.48 -9.03
N SER A 97 -3.62 6.65 -8.75
CA SER A 97 -4.87 6.64 -9.51
C SER A 97 -5.54 8.01 -9.50
N THR A 98 -5.99 8.47 -10.65
CA THR A 98 -6.35 9.88 -10.90
C THR A 98 -7.32 10.44 -9.86
N TRP A 99 -8.45 9.78 -9.64
CA TRP A 99 -9.49 10.31 -8.77
C TRP A 99 -9.10 10.31 -7.29
N ALA A 100 -8.49 9.22 -6.82
CA ALA A 100 -8.04 9.15 -5.44
C ALA A 100 -6.91 10.16 -5.16
N THR A 101 -6.00 10.34 -6.12
CA THR A 101 -4.93 11.33 -5.99
C THR A 101 -5.47 12.76 -5.98
N ILE A 102 -6.52 13.08 -6.74
CA ILE A 102 -7.18 14.41 -6.67
C ILE A 102 -7.68 14.69 -5.26
N TRP A 103 -8.38 13.74 -4.62
CA TRP A 103 -8.84 13.87 -3.25
C TRP A 103 -7.68 13.99 -2.25
N ALA A 104 -6.64 13.17 -2.41
CA ALA A 104 -5.43 13.23 -1.60
C ALA A 104 -4.72 14.58 -1.72
N GLN A 105 -4.57 15.11 -2.93
CA GLN A 105 -3.97 16.43 -3.18
C GLN A 105 -4.78 17.57 -2.56
N ALA A 106 -6.11 17.43 -2.53
CA ALA A 106 -6.99 18.40 -1.88
C ALA A 106 -6.98 18.30 -0.34
N GLY A 107 -6.41 17.25 0.23
CA GLY A 107 -6.39 16.99 1.67
C GLY A 107 -7.78 16.71 2.26
N LEU A 108 -8.66 16.13 1.44
CA LEU A 108 -10.04 15.88 1.81
C LEU A 108 -10.31 14.40 1.96
N ASP A 109 -11.08 14.07 2.99
CA ASP A 109 -11.67 12.74 3.15
C ASP A 109 -12.66 12.45 2.01
N VAL A 110 -12.81 11.20 1.59
CA VAL A 110 -13.84 10.79 0.65
C VAL A 110 -15.11 10.43 1.43
N PRO A 111 -16.16 11.28 1.41
CA PRO A 111 -17.38 11.04 2.17
C PRO A 111 -18.18 9.87 1.60
N ALA A 112 -18.89 9.17 2.47
CA ALA A 112 -19.80 8.11 2.08
C ALA A 112 -21.07 8.71 1.43
N MET A 113 -21.09 8.83 0.10
CA MET A 113 -22.17 9.49 -0.63
C MET A 113 -23.13 8.53 -1.34
N GLY A 114 -22.86 7.23 -1.35
CA GLY A 114 -23.72 6.30 -2.09
C GLY A 114 -23.44 4.84 -1.81
N THR A 115 -24.29 3.98 -2.38
CA THR A 115 -24.26 2.52 -2.17
C THR A 115 -22.99 1.87 -2.70
N THR A 116 -22.48 2.29 -3.85
CA THR A 116 -21.20 1.80 -4.42
C THR A 116 -20.04 2.02 -3.46
N HIS A 117 -19.99 3.15 -2.75
CA HIS A 117 -19.02 3.37 -1.68
C HIS A 117 -19.23 2.38 -0.52
N ALA A 118 -20.48 2.19 -0.13
CA ALA A 118 -20.84 1.32 0.99
C ALA A 118 -20.59 -0.18 0.73
N ASP A 119 -20.44 -0.59 -0.52
CA ASP A 119 -20.07 -1.96 -0.86
C ASP A 119 -18.68 -2.35 -0.35
N THR A 120 -17.80 -1.35 -0.15
CA THR A 120 -16.40 -1.57 0.26
C THR A 120 -16.03 -0.88 1.57
N PHE A 121 -16.54 0.33 1.82
CA PHE A 121 -16.13 1.17 2.94
C PHE A 121 -17.27 1.45 3.91
N TYR A 122 -17.09 1.11 5.17
CA TYR A 122 -18.00 1.50 6.23
C TYR A 122 -17.69 2.93 6.71
N GLY A 123 -18.34 3.90 6.06
CA GLY A 123 -18.15 5.31 6.38
C GLY A 123 -17.15 6.03 5.46
N THR A 124 -16.59 7.08 5.94
CA THR A 124 -15.69 7.97 5.20
C THR A 124 -14.31 7.35 5.04
N VAL A 125 -13.72 7.41 3.85
CA VAL A 125 -12.30 7.09 3.66
C VAL A 125 -11.47 8.28 4.13
N PRO A 126 -10.61 8.12 5.14
CA PRO A 126 -9.87 9.22 5.70
C PRO A 126 -8.74 9.70 4.80
N CYS A 127 -8.42 10.99 4.87
CA CYS A 127 -7.18 11.55 4.38
C CYS A 127 -6.25 11.79 5.59
N ALA A 128 -5.10 11.13 5.61
CA ALA A 128 -4.07 11.37 6.61
C ALA A 128 -3.45 12.76 6.40
N ARG A 129 -2.92 13.35 7.47
CA ARG A 129 -2.31 14.69 7.45
C ARG A 129 -1.06 14.75 6.59
N PHE A 130 -0.60 15.95 6.26
CA PHE A 130 0.74 16.16 5.75
C PHE A 130 1.79 15.68 6.76
N LEU A 131 2.90 15.16 6.24
CA LEU A 131 4.10 14.97 7.04
C LEU A 131 4.74 16.32 7.35
N THR A 132 5.31 16.44 8.54
CA THR A 132 6.17 17.57 8.90
C THR A 132 7.54 17.44 8.22
N GLN A 133 8.29 18.54 8.07
CA GLN A 133 9.63 18.48 7.52
C GLN A 133 10.55 17.53 8.31
N ALA A 134 10.43 17.52 9.64
CA ALA A 134 11.24 16.62 10.48
C ALA A 134 10.92 15.12 10.26
N GLU A 135 9.67 14.78 9.94
CA GLU A 135 9.28 13.41 9.57
C GLU A 135 9.84 13.04 8.19
N ILE A 136 9.74 13.95 7.22
CA ILE A 136 10.33 13.76 5.88
C ILE A 136 11.84 13.52 5.98
N ASP A 137 12.54 14.30 6.80
CA ASP A 137 13.97 14.20 6.98
C ASP A 137 14.40 12.90 7.71
N ARG A 138 13.52 12.30 8.53
CA ARG A 138 13.78 11.00 9.18
C ARG A 138 13.60 9.82 8.23
N GLY A 139 12.62 9.86 7.35
CA GLY A 139 12.32 8.78 6.41
C GLY A 139 10.89 8.86 5.90
N TYR A 140 10.70 9.49 4.75
CA TYR A 140 9.39 9.81 4.17
C TYR A 140 8.43 8.62 4.14
N GLU A 141 8.90 7.48 3.68
CA GLU A 141 8.05 6.30 3.48
C GLU A 141 7.65 5.63 4.80
N GLU A 142 8.56 5.54 5.77
CA GLU A 142 8.25 5.01 7.10
C GLU A 142 7.27 5.94 7.83
N GLU A 143 7.55 7.24 7.82
CA GLU A 143 6.68 8.24 8.44
C GLU A 143 5.30 8.33 7.76
N THR A 144 5.22 8.04 6.47
CA THR A 144 3.94 7.86 5.77
C THR A 144 3.13 6.73 6.40
N GLY A 145 3.73 5.58 6.64
CA GLY A 145 3.07 4.46 7.32
C GLY A 145 2.59 4.84 8.74
N LEU A 146 3.44 5.52 9.49
CA LEU A 146 3.11 5.97 10.86
C LEU A 146 1.97 7.01 10.86
N ALA A 147 1.93 7.96 9.93
CA ALA A 147 0.85 8.93 9.81
C ALA A 147 -0.50 8.27 9.43
N ILE A 148 -0.47 7.22 8.62
CA ILE A 148 -1.66 6.41 8.33
C ILE A 148 -2.18 5.73 9.61
N VAL A 149 -1.30 5.07 10.34
CA VAL A 149 -1.63 4.39 11.61
C VAL A 149 -2.18 5.38 12.65
N GLU A 150 -1.53 6.54 12.81
CA GLU A 150 -2.00 7.65 13.65
C GLU A 150 -3.44 8.04 13.30
N THR A 151 -3.72 8.27 12.01
CA THR A 151 -5.05 8.67 11.51
C THR A 151 -6.13 7.65 11.91
N PHE A 152 -5.86 6.37 11.76
CA PHE A 152 -6.81 5.30 12.10
C PHE A 152 -7.04 5.20 13.61
N ARG A 153 -5.97 5.31 14.40
CA ARG A 153 -6.05 5.29 15.88
C ARG A 153 -6.81 6.49 16.43
N GLU A 154 -6.47 7.70 15.99
CA GLU A 154 -7.10 8.92 16.46
C GLU A 154 -8.59 9.00 16.10
N ARG A 155 -8.96 8.52 14.91
CA ARG A 155 -10.35 8.52 14.45
C ARG A 155 -11.14 7.28 14.89
N GLY A 156 -10.52 6.32 15.56
CA GLY A 156 -11.15 5.07 16.00
C GLY A 156 -11.67 4.21 14.83
N ILE A 157 -10.99 4.25 13.68
CA ILE A 157 -11.37 3.51 12.47
C ILE A 157 -10.72 2.12 12.52
N LYS A 158 -11.51 1.09 12.21
CA LYS A 158 -10.96 -0.25 12.05
C LYS A 158 -10.48 -0.47 10.62
N PRO A 159 -9.26 -0.97 10.41
CA PRO A 159 -8.68 -1.13 9.08
C PRO A 159 -9.54 -1.96 8.11
N MET A 160 -10.20 -3.01 8.58
CA MET A 160 -11.04 -3.85 7.72
C MET A 160 -12.47 -3.34 7.52
N GLU A 161 -12.91 -2.33 8.28
CA GLU A 161 -14.18 -1.62 8.02
C GLU A 161 -13.99 -0.51 6.98
N VAL A 162 -12.81 0.13 6.97
CA VAL A 162 -12.43 1.13 5.97
C VAL A 162 -11.08 0.70 5.39
N PRO A 163 -11.07 -0.19 4.38
CA PRO A 163 -9.84 -0.80 3.88
C PRO A 163 -9.05 0.13 2.94
N GLY A 164 -8.73 1.32 3.39
CA GLY A 164 -7.94 2.27 2.62
C GLY A 164 -7.88 3.66 3.23
N VAL A 165 -6.92 4.44 2.77
CA VAL A 165 -6.60 5.78 3.24
C VAL A 165 -6.06 6.61 2.08
N LEU A 166 -6.24 7.92 2.15
CA LEU A 166 -5.50 8.87 1.33
C LEU A 166 -4.37 9.48 2.16
N LEU A 167 -3.21 9.69 1.58
CA LEU A 167 -2.15 10.50 2.17
C LEU A 167 -2.21 11.92 1.57
N HIS A 168 -2.33 12.94 2.41
CA HIS A 168 -2.42 14.33 1.97
C HIS A 168 -1.23 14.72 1.10
N GLY A 169 -1.53 15.22 -0.10
CA GLY A 169 -0.52 15.62 -1.09
C GLY A 169 0.12 14.48 -1.88
N HIS A 170 -0.29 13.21 -1.67
CA HIS A 170 0.33 12.07 -2.33
C HIS A 170 -0.70 11.22 -3.09
N GLY A 171 -1.26 10.19 -2.47
CA GLY A 171 -2.15 9.25 -3.13
C GLY A 171 -2.79 8.23 -2.17
N PRO A 172 -3.49 7.22 -2.69
CA PRO A 172 -4.18 6.21 -1.89
C PRO A 172 -3.27 5.05 -1.49
N PHE A 173 -3.56 4.49 -0.32
CA PHE A 173 -3.09 3.20 0.16
C PHE A 173 -4.31 2.34 0.55
N PRO A 174 -4.92 1.59 -0.36
CA PRO A 174 -5.90 0.56 -0.03
C PRO A 174 -5.22 -0.75 0.39
N TRP A 175 -5.98 -1.59 1.10
CA TRP A 175 -5.55 -2.92 1.53
C TRP A 175 -6.69 -3.92 1.53
N ALA A 176 -6.36 -5.20 1.66
CA ALA A 176 -7.31 -6.29 1.68
C ALA A 176 -6.81 -7.46 2.55
N LYS A 177 -7.58 -8.55 2.62
CA LYS A 177 -7.18 -9.78 3.32
C LYS A 177 -6.10 -10.57 2.59
N ASP A 178 -6.00 -10.42 1.29
CA ASP A 178 -5.06 -11.08 0.38
C ASP A 178 -4.87 -10.25 -0.89
N ALA A 179 -4.00 -10.72 -1.80
CA ALA A 179 -3.70 -10.05 -3.06
C ALA A 179 -4.62 -10.45 -4.24
N LYS A 180 -5.68 -11.23 -3.97
CA LYS A 180 -6.62 -11.75 -4.98
C LYS A 180 -7.83 -10.87 -5.17
#